data_f2130815d7f2075e0ec3ed49b87fbd61
#
_entry.id   f2130815d7f2075e0ec3ed49b87fbd61
#
_cell.length_a   1.000
_cell.length_b   1.000
_cell.length_c   1.000
_cell.angle_alpha   90.00
_cell.angle_beta   90.00
_cell.angle_gamma   90.00
#
_symmetry.space_group_name_H-M   'P 1'
#
loop_
_entity.id
_entity.type
_entity.pdbx_description
1 polymer ?
#
loop_
_entity_poly.entity_id
_entity_poly.type
_entity_poly.pdbx_seq_one_letter_code
_entity_poly.pdbx_strand_id
1 'polypeptide(L)'
;MHPILVINKFDRLITELRLSPTEAYHHLSRLIEQVNAVMGSFFASDRMEDDLRWREERERRLASKKDIYADEVEATVNEANDFHEKDDEDIYFAPEKGNVIFASALDGWGFRVGKFAQMYSAKLGFKESNLRRVLWGDFFLDPKTKKVISYKHLRGRSLKPLFVSIVLDNLWAVYDAVILNPCVSCLDDIGCMILTVVLSNAEKVSKIVKALNLNIPLRELKTKDTRLLLSHIFSQWLSLSTCVIQTIIDVVPAPAVAQANRIPKMLYPNLYEQTIQPKNKLEEDLFACNHAPDAFVSAYVSKMFAVSRKDLPENKMKPMNADEIRFKAREARDVRPRTNGAEDSNSSPLATLNVPTKSPSEELQEANEGSEIILGFARLYSGTIHVGTSVYCVLPKYTGTLGPTHPQNAKYVVTANVEGLYVMMGRELVPVDSVRAGNTFAIRGLEGKVWRSATLCATSDGIGPDSDLTVQNACLINLGGVNRSVRV
;
A
#
# COMPACT_ATOMS: atom_id res chain seq x y z
N MET A 1 -14.12 3.36 -4.20
CA MET A 1 -12.68 3.16 -3.98
C MET A 1 -11.94 4.30 -4.68
N HIS A 2 -10.79 4.72 -4.14
CA HIS A 2 -9.95 5.73 -4.80
C HIS A 2 -8.69 5.04 -5.35
N PRO A 3 -8.69 4.60 -6.62
CA PRO A 3 -7.58 3.85 -7.18
C PRO A 3 -6.41 4.77 -7.55
N ILE A 4 -5.18 4.25 -7.42
CA ILE A 4 -3.95 4.89 -7.89
C ILE A 4 -3.27 3.94 -8.85
N LEU A 5 -2.96 4.41 -10.06
CA LEU A 5 -2.21 3.67 -11.05
C LEU A 5 -0.72 3.94 -10.90
N VAL A 6 0.08 2.89 -10.76
CA VAL A 6 1.54 2.99 -10.74
C VAL A 6 2.09 2.31 -12.00
N ILE A 7 2.64 3.11 -12.92
CA ILE A 7 3.31 2.63 -14.12
C ILE A 7 4.79 2.46 -13.77
N ASN A 8 5.15 1.23 -13.40
CA ASN A 8 6.51 0.87 -13.01
C ASN A 8 7.35 0.37 -14.19
N LYS A 9 8.67 0.25 -13.98
CA LYS A 9 9.66 -0.18 -14.98
C LYS A 9 9.80 0.80 -16.14
N PHE A 10 9.65 2.08 -15.86
CA PHE A 10 9.76 3.14 -16.84
C PHE A 10 11.17 3.22 -17.48
N ASP A 11 12.20 2.87 -16.72
CA ASP A 11 13.60 2.72 -17.16
C ASP A 11 13.75 1.83 -18.39
N ARG A 12 12.91 0.79 -18.55
CA ARG A 12 12.95 -0.11 -19.69
C ARG A 12 12.56 0.53 -21.02
N LEU A 13 11.72 1.55 -20.99
CA LEU A 13 11.38 2.33 -22.20
C LEU A 13 12.65 2.99 -22.79
N ILE A 14 13.57 3.40 -21.90
CA ILE A 14 14.80 4.11 -22.26
C ILE A 14 15.94 3.11 -22.56
N THR A 15 16.19 2.18 -21.64
CA THR A 15 17.38 1.31 -21.66
C THR A 15 17.22 0.08 -22.53
N GLU A 16 16.05 -0.57 -22.50
CA GLU A 16 15.79 -1.81 -23.23
C GLU A 16 15.12 -1.54 -24.59
N LEU A 17 13.99 -0.84 -24.59
CA LEU A 17 13.22 -0.57 -25.80
C LEU A 17 13.79 0.59 -26.64
N ARG A 18 14.64 1.43 -26.02
CA ARG A 18 15.31 2.58 -26.68
C ARG A 18 14.34 3.48 -27.46
N LEU A 19 13.14 3.69 -26.90
CA LEU A 19 12.14 4.54 -27.51
C LEU A 19 12.57 6.02 -27.44
N SER A 20 12.22 6.78 -28.47
CA SER A 20 12.31 8.23 -28.38
C SER A 20 11.30 8.76 -27.35
N PRO A 21 11.52 9.96 -26.76
CA PRO A 21 10.59 10.56 -25.81
C PRO A 21 9.15 10.66 -26.33
N THR A 22 8.98 10.91 -27.63
CA THR A 22 7.65 11.02 -28.26
C THR A 22 6.98 9.67 -28.40
N GLU A 23 7.69 8.63 -28.81
CA GLU A 23 7.17 7.26 -28.88
C GLU A 23 6.81 6.72 -27.50
N ALA A 24 7.65 7.00 -26.50
CA ALA A 24 7.38 6.65 -25.11
C ALA A 24 6.09 7.32 -24.61
N TYR A 25 5.85 8.60 -24.95
CA TYR A 25 4.61 9.29 -24.61
C TYR A 25 3.38 8.59 -25.21
N HIS A 26 3.41 8.27 -26.50
CA HIS A 26 2.32 7.56 -27.15
C HIS A 26 2.08 6.16 -26.55
N HIS A 27 3.17 5.46 -26.19
CA HIS A 27 3.06 4.16 -25.52
C HIS A 27 2.36 4.28 -24.14
N LEU A 28 2.74 5.28 -23.34
CA LEU A 28 2.15 5.54 -22.04
C LEU A 28 0.68 5.96 -22.13
N SER A 29 0.34 6.82 -23.09
CA SER A 29 -1.05 7.25 -23.32
C SER A 29 -1.94 6.06 -23.66
N ARG A 30 -1.50 5.22 -24.59
CA ARG A 30 -2.22 4.01 -24.97
C ARG A 30 -2.39 3.02 -23.81
N LEU A 31 -1.38 2.89 -22.94
CA LEU A 31 -1.43 2.03 -21.76
C LEU A 31 -2.50 2.53 -20.77
N ILE A 32 -2.53 3.83 -20.50
CA ILE A 32 -3.55 4.43 -19.61
C ILE A 32 -4.95 4.26 -20.21
N GLU A 33 -5.13 4.48 -21.51
CA GLU A 33 -6.39 4.26 -22.21
C GLU A 33 -6.87 2.82 -22.10
N GLN A 34 -5.98 1.84 -22.28
CA GLN A 34 -6.30 0.42 -22.13
C GLN A 34 -6.73 0.07 -20.70
N VAL A 35 -6.04 0.60 -19.68
CA VAL A 35 -6.41 0.39 -18.28
C VAL A 35 -7.77 1.03 -18.00
N ASN A 36 -8.01 2.25 -18.48
CA ASN A 36 -9.30 2.93 -18.33
C ASN A 36 -10.45 2.18 -19.04
N ALA A 37 -10.19 1.58 -20.20
CA ALA A 37 -11.20 0.75 -20.88
C ALA A 37 -11.60 -0.47 -20.04
N VAL A 38 -10.62 -1.12 -19.38
CA VAL A 38 -10.89 -2.23 -18.44
C VAL A 38 -11.68 -1.74 -17.23
N MET A 39 -11.29 -0.61 -16.63
CA MET A 39 -12.02 -0.02 -15.49
C MET A 39 -13.46 0.33 -15.88
N GLY A 40 -13.67 0.91 -17.04
CA GLY A 40 -15.00 1.22 -17.56
C GLY A 40 -15.87 -0.03 -17.76
N SER A 41 -15.27 -1.15 -18.21
CA SER A 41 -16.01 -2.41 -18.37
C SER A 41 -16.46 -3.00 -17.05
N PHE A 42 -15.61 -2.94 -16.00
CA PHE A 42 -15.99 -3.36 -14.65
C PHE A 42 -17.10 -2.50 -14.07
N PHE A 43 -17.00 -1.19 -14.25
CA PHE A 43 -18.02 -0.27 -13.78
C PHE A 43 -19.38 -0.49 -14.48
N ALA A 44 -19.36 -0.71 -15.78
CA ALA A 44 -20.58 -1.04 -16.54
C ALA A 44 -21.23 -2.34 -16.05
N SER A 45 -20.43 -3.35 -15.71
CA SER A 45 -20.92 -4.61 -15.12
C SER A 45 -21.53 -4.40 -13.74
N ASP A 46 -20.86 -3.68 -12.84
CA ASP A 46 -21.39 -3.35 -11.51
C ASP A 46 -22.70 -2.55 -11.60
N ARG A 47 -22.79 -1.62 -12.56
CA ARG A 47 -23.98 -0.83 -12.81
C ARG A 47 -25.14 -1.68 -13.29
N MET A 48 -24.90 -2.65 -14.17
CA MET A 48 -25.94 -3.59 -14.63
C MET A 48 -26.47 -4.46 -13.46
N GLU A 49 -25.59 -4.91 -12.56
CA GLU A 49 -26.01 -5.64 -11.36
C GLU A 49 -26.85 -4.78 -10.41
N ASP A 50 -26.43 -3.53 -10.19
CA ASP A 50 -27.17 -2.58 -9.35
C ASP A 50 -28.56 -2.30 -9.94
N ASP A 51 -28.68 -2.15 -11.25
CA ASP A 51 -29.94 -1.94 -11.97
C ASP A 51 -30.88 -3.15 -11.86
N LEU A 52 -30.35 -4.36 -11.97
CA LEU A 52 -31.12 -5.59 -11.77
C LEU A 52 -31.63 -5.71 -10.35
N ARG A 53 -30.77 -5.49 -9.33
CA ARG A 53 -31.16 -5.51 -7.91
C ARG A 53 -32.25 -4.46 -7.60
N TRP A 54 -32.10 -3.27 -8.18
CA TRP A 54 -33.09 -2.20 -8.02
C TRP A 54 -34.46 -2.60 -8.60
N ARG A 55 -34.48 -3.22 -9.79
CA ARG A 55 -35.73 -3.71 -10.43
C ARG A 55 -36.37 -4.81 -9.58
N GLU A 56 -35.60 -5.79 -9.14
CA GLU A 56 -36.10 -6.88 -8.27
C GLU A 56 -36.68 -6.34 -6.96
N GLU A 57 -35.99 -5.39 -6.32
CA GLU A 57 -36.45 -4.79 -5.08
C GLU A 57 -37.69 -3.95 -5.28
N ARG A 58 -37.80 -3.19 -6.39
CA ARG A 58 -39.00 -2.46 -6.79
C ARG A 58 -40.17 -3.41 -7.01
N GLU A 59 -39.98 -4.51 -7.72
CA GLU A 59 -41.02 -5.53 -7.93
C GLU A 59 -41.49 -6.14 -6.59
N ARG A 60 -40.59 -6.44 -5.65
CA ARG A 60 -40.98 -6.92 -4.31
C ARG A 60 -41.82 -5.90 -3.55
N ARG A 61 -41.45 -4.62 -3.61
CA ARG A 61 -42.21 -3.54 -2.95
C ARG A 61 -43.59 -3.37 -3.60
N LEU A 62 -43.67 -3.46 -4.89
CA LEU A 62 -44.94 -3.41 -5.60
C LEU A 62 -45.84 -4.63 -5.32
N ALA A 63 -45.25 -5.82 -5.20
CA ALA A 63 -45.98 -7.04 -4.83
C ALA A 63 -46.52 -6.95 -3.39
N SER A 64 -45.69 -6.50 -2.43
CA SER A 64 -46.15 -6.34 -1.03
C SER A 64 -47.15 -5.20 -0.83
N LYS A 65 -47.15 -4.15 -1.68
CA LYS A 65 -48.17 -3.08 -1.66
C LYS A 65 -49.49 -3.53 -2.28
N LYS A 66 -49.49 -4.43 -3.27
CA LYS A 66 -50.72 -4.99 -3.87
C LYS A 66 -51.58 -5.78 -2.89
N ASP A 67 -50.96 -6.38 -1.90
CA ASP A 67 -51.67 -7.14 -0.85
C ASP A 67 -52.34 -6.25 0.23
N ILE A 68 -52.00 -4.95 0.28
CA ILE A 68 -52.44 -4.05 1.36
C ILE A 68 -53.43 -2.95 0.88
N TYR A 69 -53.33 -2.44 -0.35
CA TYR A 69 -54.20 -1.36 -0.85
C TYR A 69 -54.49 -1.47 -2.34
N ALA A 70 -55.74 -1.62 -2.69
CA ALA A 70 -56.22 -1.68 -4.10
C ALA A 70 -56.45 -0.30 -4.72
N ASP A 71 -56.30 0.82 -4.02
CA ASP A 71 -56.88 2.10 -4.44
C ASP A 71 -55.93 3.32 -4.58
N GLU A 72 -54.60 3.18 -4.59
CA GLU A 72 -53.73 4.36 -4.79
C GLU A 72 -52.76 4.18 -5.98
N VAL A 73 -53.25 4.49 -7.18
CA VAL A 73 -52.47 4.46 -8.42
C VAL A 73 -51.57 5.71 -8.61
N GLU A 74 -51.76 6.78 -7.81
CA GLU A 74 -51.04 8.06 -8.01
C GLU A 74 -49.68 8.15 -7.29
N ALA A 75 -49.36 7.27 -6.31
CA ALA A 75 -48.09 7.32 -5.57
C ALA A 75 -46.89 6.78 -6.35
N THR A 76 -47.10 6.13 -7.48
CA THR A 76 -46.05 5.43 -8.26
C THR A 76 -45.19 6.33 -9.15
N VAL A 77 -45.60 7.57 -9.40
CA VAL A 77 -44.85 8.48 -10.31
C VAL A 77 -43.67 9.16 -9.61
N ASN A 78 -43.75 9.36 -8.29
CA ASN A 78 -42.68 10.04 -7.55
C ASN A 78 -41.51 9.09 -7.12
N GLU A 79 -41.74 7.77 -7.11
CA GLU A 79 -40.68 6.79 -6.75
C GLU A 79 -39.67 6.50 -7.90
N ALA A 80 -39.98 6.95 -9.13
CA ALA A 80 -39.11 6.74 -10.30
C ALA A 80 -37.87 7.63 -10.27
N ASN A 81 -37.83 8.66 -9.42
CA ASN A 81 -36.73 9.63 -9.34
C ASN A 81 -35.69 9.33 -8.27
N ASP A 82 -35.84 8.26 -7.49
CA ASP A 82 -34.92 7.95 -6.36
C ASP A 82 -33.70 7.07 -6.73
N PHE A 83 -33.59 6.67 -7.99
CA PHE A 83 -32.39 5.95 -8.44
C PHE A 83 -31.25 6.93 -8.73
N HIS A 84 -30.33 7.06 -7.80
CA HIS A 84 -29.09 7.81 -8.04
C HIS A 84 -28.09 6.95 -8.82
N GLU A 85 -27.88 7.35 -10.04
CA GLU A 85 -26.85 6.79 -10.91
C GLU A 85 -25.47 7.11 -10.32
N LYS A 86 -24.63 6.08 -10.14
CA LYS A 86 -23.24 6.26 -9.67
C LYS A 86 -22.46 7.02 -10.73
N ASP A 87 -21.77 8.08 -10.33
CA ASP A 87 -20.82 8.80 -11.17
C ASP A 87 -19.55 7.98 -11.38
N ASP A 88 -19.05 7.95 -12.60
CA ASP A 88 -17.85 7.20 -13.02
C ASP A 88 -16.58 8.07 -13.10
N GLU A 89 -16.69 9.38 -12.88
CA GLU A 89 -15.55 10.29 -13.01
C GLU A 89 -14.35 9.94 -12.12
N ASP A 90 -14.59 9.38 -10.93
CA ASP A 90 -13.55 9.07 -9.96
C ASP A 90 -12.85 7.73 -10.21
N ILE A 91 -13.30 6.94 -11.18
CA ILE A 91 -12.78 5.60 -11.45
C ILE A 91 -11.61 5.65 -12.43
N TYR A 92 -11.63 6.62 -13.35
CA TYR A 92 -10.64 6.72 -14.41
C TYR A 92 -9.31 7.31 -13.94
N PHE A 93 -8.25 6.72 -14.48
CA PHE A 93 -6.89 7.22 -14.27
C PHE A 93 -6.58 8.35 -15.25
N ALA A 94 -6.23 9.49 -14.68
CA ALA A 94 -5.86 10.67 -15.43
C ALA A 94 -4.66 11.35 -14.75
N PRO A 95 -3.49 11.44 -15.42
CA PRO A 95 -2.29 12.03 -14.84
C PRO A 95 -2.49 13.45 -14.31
N GLU A 96 -3.36 14.24 -14.94
CA GLU A 96 -3.74 15.59 -14.52
C GLU A 96 -4.56 15.60 -13.22
N LYS A 97 -5.33 14.54 -12.91
CA LYS A 97 -6.00 14.35 -11.62
C LYS A 97 -5.02 14.02 -10.50
N GLY A 98 -3.82 13.51 -10.84
CA GLY A 98 -2.77 13.16 -9.90
C GLY A 98 -2.86 11.75 -9.31
N ASN A 99 -3.72 10.89 -9.86
CA ASN A 99 -3.89 9.48 -9.47
C ASN A 99 -3.03 8.51 -10.30
N VAL A 100 -2.08 9.02 -11.09
CA VAL A 100 -1.13 8.23 -11.88
C VAL A 100 0.30 8.57 -11.46
N ILE A 101 1.07 7.55 -11.13
CA ILE A 101 2.50 7.63 -10.79
C ILE A 101 3.30 6.95 -11.90
N PHE A 102 4.29 7.65 -12.44
CA PHE A 102 5.31 7.09 -13.33
C PHE A 102 6.54 6.78 -12.50
N ALA A 103 7.06 5.54 -12.58
CA ALA A 103 8.11 5.10 -11.67
C ALA A 103 9.10 4.11 -12.29
N SER A 104 10.33 4.12 -11.78
CA SER A 104 11.29 3.03 -11.86
C SER A 104 11.66 2.61 -10.43
N ALA A 105 11.15 1.47 -9.99
CA ALA A 105 11.49 0.93 -8.68
C ALA A 105 12.94 0.45 -8.63
N LEU A 106 13.52 0.07 -9.78
CA LEU A 106 14.92 -0.37 -9.88
C LEU A 106 15.90 0.77 -9.59
N ASP A 107 15.63 1.95 -10.18
CA ASP A 107 16.46 3.14 -10.03
C ASP A 107 15.99 4.06 -8.88
N GLY A 108 14.90 3.69 -8.17
CA GLY A 108 14.43 4.34 -6.95
C GLY A 108 13.73 5.68 -7.16
N TRP A 109 13.18 5.96 -8.34
CA TRP A 109 12.50 7.21 -8.63
C TRP A 109 11.04 7.06 -9.06
N GLY A 110 10.28 8.13 -8.84
CA GLY A 110 8.91 8.23 -9.29
C GLY A 110 8.40 9.67 -9.25
N PHE A 111 7.43 9.97 -10.12
CA PHE A 111 6.83 11.29 -10.17
C PHE A 111 5.36 11.25 -10.59
N ARG A 112 4.65 12.31 -10.24
CA ARG A 112 3.35 12.70 -10.78
C ARG A 112 3.51 13.96 -11.61
N VAL A 113 2.59 14.18 -12.53
CA VAL A 113 2.56 15.38 -13.37
C VAL A 113 2.62 16.68 -12.55
N GLY A 114 1.96 16.71 -11.38
CA GLY A 114 1.95 17.84 -10.46
C GLY A 114 3.35 18.27 -9.99
N LYS A 115 4.30 17.34 -9.82
CA LYS A 115 5.68 17.68 -9.42
C LYS A 115 6.38 18.56 -10.46
N PHE A 116 6.23 18.22 -11.73
CA PHE A 116 6.77 19.04 -12.82
C PHE A 116 6.01 20.35 -13.00
N ALA A 117 4.68 20.32 -12.80
CA ALA A 117 3.90 21.55 -12.82
C ALA A 117 4.40 22.56 -11.76
N GLN A 118 4.67 22.08 -10.54
CA GLN A 118 5.23 22.89 -9.46
C GLN A 118 6.62 23.47 -9.82
N MET A 119 7.53 22.61 -10.36
CA MET A 119 8.89 23.00 -10.70
C MET A 119 8.97 24.00 -11.86
N TYR A 120 8.05 23.91 -12.81
CA TYR A 120 8.07 24.73 -14.02
C TYR A 120 7.10 25.92 -13.98
N SER A 121 6.18 25.98 -13.03
CA SER A 121 5.23 27.11 -12.88
C SER A 121 5.92 28.48 -12.82
N ALA A 122 6.94 28.61 -11.98
CA ALA A 122 7.71 29.85 -11.84
C ALA A 122 8.54 30.16 -13.08
N LYS A 123 9.13 29.14 -13.74
CA LYS A 123 9.98 29.30 -14.93
C LYS A 123 9.19 29.71 -16.17
N LEU A 124 7.96 29.24 -16.30
CA LEU A 124 7.09 29.48 -17.45
C LEU A 124 6.08 30.61 -17.21
N GLY A 125 5.94 31.10 -15.98
CA GLY A 125 4.99 32.15 -15.62
C GLY A 125 3.53 31.70 -15.60
N PHE A 126 3.25 30.39 -15.45
CA PHE A 126 1.90 29.84 -15.36
C PHE A 126 1.52 29.51 -13.89
N LYS A 127 0.21 29.58 -13.60
CA LYS A 127 -0.29 29.00 -12.34
C LYS A 127 -0.11 27.48 -12.35
N GLU A 128 0.34 26.92 -11.24
CA GLU A 128 0.60 25.47 -11.10
C GLU A 128 -0.62 24.62 -11.49
N SER A 129 -1.82 25.02 -11.02
CA SER A 129 -3.07 24.30 -11.30
C SER A 129 -3.39 24.24 -12.80
N ASN A 130 -3.15 25.34 -13.53
CA ASN A 130 -3.38 25.39 -14.97
C ASN A 130 -2.32 24.55 -15.71
N LEU A 131 -1.04 24.65 -15.30
CA LEU A 131 0.02 23.87 -15.91
C LEU A 131 -0.20 22.37 -15.69
N ARG A 132 -0.65 21.95 -14.50
CA ARG A 132 -0.97 20.55 -14.22
C ARG A 132 -2.02 19.98 -15.16
N ARG A 133 -3.07 20.76 -15.50
CA ARG A 133 -4.16 20.32 -16.40
C ARG A 133 -3.69 20.16 -17.86
N VAL A 134 -2.73 20.97 -18.31
CA VAL A 134 -2.28 20.97 -19.70
C VAL A 134 -0.97 20.19 -19.91
N LEU A 135 -0.33 19.74 -18.83
CA LEU A 135 0.93 19.01 -18.94
C LEU A 135 0.75 17.61 -19.54
N TRP A 136 -0.42 16.99 -19.36
CA TRP A 136 -0.81 15.74 -20.00
C TRP A 136 -1.89 16.00 -21.04
N GLY A 137 -1.82 15.27 -22.16
CA GLY A 137 -2.76 15.41 -23.29
C GLY A 137 -2.15 16.15 -24.47
N ASP A 138 -2.99 16.51 -25.42
CA ASP A 138 -2.59 17.11 -26.71
C ASP A 138 -2.39 18.62 -26.62
N PHE A 139 -1.48 19.01 -25.72
CA PHE A 139 -1.07 20.41 -25.51
C PHE A 139 0.39 20.59 -25.91
N PHE A 140 0.69 21.74 -26.52
CA PHE A 140 1.98 22.08 -27.09
C PHE A 140 2.44 23.46 -26.61
N LEU A 141 3.73 23.65 -26.41
CA LEU A 141 4.30 24.95 -26.08
C LEU A 141 4.81 25.61 -27.36
N ASP A 142 4.29 26.78 -27.67
CA ASP A 142 4.86 27.59 -28.76
C ASP A 142 6.15 28.29 -28.28
N PRO A 143 7.31 27.97 -28.87
CA PRO A 143 8.59 28.51 -28.43
C PRO A 143 8.70 30.03 -28.63
N LYS A 144 7.95 30.60 -29.59
CA LYS A 144 7.98 32.04 -29.91
C LYS A 144 7.16 32.88 -28.93
N THR A 145 5.93 32.43 -28.65
CA THR A 145 4.97 33.15 -27.81
C THR A 145 4.94 32.70 -26.37
N LYS A 146 5.61 31.58 -26.04
CA LYS A 146 5.57 30.91 -24.72
C LYS A 146 4.14 30.64 -24.23
N LYS A 147 3.20 30.48 -25.15
CA LYS A 147 1.80 30.14 -24.84
C LYS A 147 1.55 28.65 -25.08
N VAL A 148 0.69 28.06 -24.25
CA VAL A 148 0.23 26.70 -24.45
C VAL A 148 -0.90 26.71 -25.47
N ILE A 149 -0.78 25.89 -26.49
CA ILE A 149 -1.76 25.73 -27.59
C ILE A 149 -2.26 24.29 -27.60
N SER A 150 -3.55 24.11 -27.87
CA SER A 150 -4.19 22.80 -28.05
C SER A 150 -3.93 22.31 -29.48
N TYR A 151 -4.07 21.00 -29.72
CA TYR A 151 -3.95 20.34 -31.02
C TYR A 151 -4.73 21.07 -32.14
N LYS A 152 -5.95 21.54 -31.85
CA LYS A 152 -6.80 22.29 -32.80
C LYS A 152 -6.13 23.55 -33.36
N HIS A 153 -5.21 24.14 -32.62
CA HIS A 153 -4.51 25.38 -33.00
C HIS A 153 -3.10 25.14 -33.54
N LEU A 154 -2.71 23.88 -33.72
CA LEU A 154 -1.36 23.53 -34.19
C LEU A 154 -1.09 23.96 -35.67
N ARG A 155 -2.15 24.05 -36.48
CA ARG A 155 -2.10 24.52 -37.89
C ARG A 155 -0.97 23.89 -38.69
N GLY A 156 -0.76 22.56 -38.56
CA GLY A 156 0.25 21.83 -39.32
C GLY A 156 1.69 21.98 -38.82
N ARG A 157 1.95 22.67 -37.70
CA ARG A 157 3.29 22.75 -37.10
C ARG A 157 3.65 21.44 -36.41
N SER A 158 4.84 20.93 -36.62
CA SER A 158 5.39 19.77 -35.93
C SER A 158 5.99 20.22 -34.58
N LEU A 159 5.16 20.30 -33.53
CA LEU A 159 5.62 20.58 -32.16
C LEU A 159 5.54 19.31 -31.32
N LYS A 160 6.45 19.20 -30.34
CA LYS A 160 6.40 18.10 -29.37
C LYS A 160 5.30 18.36 -28.33
N PRO A 161 4.57 17.32 -27.86
CA PRO A 161 3.67 17.46 -26.71
C PRO A 161 4.35 18.09 -25.50
N LEU A 162 3.61 18.84 -24.69
CA LEU A 162 4.15 19.53 -23.53
C LEU A 162 4.80 18.59 -22.53
N PHE A 163 4.17 17.42 -22.30
CA PHE A 163 4.72 16.37 -21.44
C PHE A 163 6.07 15.85 -21.93
N VAL A 164 6.24 15.70 -23.25
CA VAL A 164 7.52 15.28 -23.85
C VAL A 164 8.59 16.32 -23.57
N SER A 165 8.32 17.58 -23.87
CA SER A 165 9.35 18.65 -23.79
C SER A 165 9.74 19.01 -22.34
N ILE A 166 8.81 18.94 -21.40
CA ILE A 166 9.05 19.33 -19.99
C ILE A 166 9.46 18.15 -19.13
N VAL A 167 8.92 16.96 -19.37
CA VAL A 167 9.15 15.81 -18.52
C VAL A 167 10.10 14.80 -19.16
N LEU A 168 9.74 14.26 -20.31
CA LEU A 168 10.47 13.14 -20.90
C LEU A 168 11.85 13.54 -21.40
N ASP A 169 11.97 14.65 -22.14
CA ASP A 169 13.27 15.13 -22.64
C ASP A 169 14.29 15.33 -21.49
N ASN A 170 13.84 15.77 -20.32
CA ASN A 170 14.70 15.91 -19.15
C ASN A 170 15.11 14.57 -18.54
N LEU A 171 14.17 13.60 -18.46
CA LEU A 171 14.49 12.25 -17.98
C LEU A 171 15.48 11.56 -18.91
N TRP A 172 15.22 11.60 -20.24
CA TRP A 172 16.12 11.05 -21.26
C TRP A 172 17.51 11.67 -21.18
N ALA A 173 17.60 13.00 -21.01
CA ALA A 173 18.88 13.68 -20.86
C ALA A 173 19.72 13.17 -19.68
N VAL A 174 19.07 12.82 -18.55
CA VAL A 174 19.77 12.23 -17.40
C VAL A 174 20.27 10.83 -17.73
N TYR A 175 19.42 9.97 -18.30
CA TYR A 175 19.81 8.61 -18.71
C TYR A 175 20.88 8.62 -19.79
N ASP A 176 20.77 9.48 -20.80
CA ASP A 176 21.78 9.64 -21.84
C ASP A 176 23.14 10.08 -21.29
N ALA A 177 23.12 11.00 -20.32
CA ALA A 177 24.37 11.48 -19.72
C ALA A 177 25.05 10.44 -18.81
N VAL A 178 24.26 9.56 -18.18
CA VAL A 178 24.78 8.62 -17.16
C VAL A 178 24.98 7.21 -17.74
N ILE A 179 24.06 6.69 -18.56
CA ILE A 179 24.05 5.29 -18.99
C ILE A 179 24.35 5.12 -20.48
N LEU A 180 23.67 5.86 -21.37
CA LEU A 180 23.63 5.55 -22.81
C LEU A 180 24.83 6.04 -23.62
N ASN A 181 25.76 6.78 -23.03
CA ASN A 181 26.99 7.22 -23.67
C ASN A 181 28.27 6.63 -23.03
N PRO A 182 28.40 5.33 -22.81
CA PRO A 182 29.68 4.68 -22.96
C PRO A 182 29.87 4.54 -24.49
N CYS A 183 30.81 5.25 -25.06
CA CYS A 183 31.13 5.21 -26.48
C CYS A 183 31.25 3.75 -26.98
N VAL A 184 30.28 3.25 -27.73
CA VAL A 184 30.28 1.92 -28.34
C VAL A 184 30.91 1.99 -29.78
N SER A 185 31.57 3.03 -30.11
CA SER A 185 32.14 3.16 -31.48
C SER A 185 33.63 3.41 -31.49
N CYS A 186 34.45 2.67 -30.75
CA CYS A 186 35.90 2.66 -30.96
C CYS A 186 36.50 1.38 -30.40
N LEU A 187 36.37 0.31 -31.16
CA LEU A 187 37.08 -0.94 -30.87
C LEU A 187 38.56 -0.94 -31.44
N ASP A 188 39.01 0.12 -32.08
CA ASP A 188 40.27 0.08 -32.82
C ASP A 188 41.31 1.17 -32.52
N ASP A 189 41.09 2.10 -31.52
CA ASP A 189 42.19 3.04 -31.16
C ASP A 189 42.18 3.38 -29.64
N ILE A 190 43.00 2.61 -28.94
CA ILE A 190 42.87 2.33 -27.48
C ILE A 190 43.42 3.41 -26.53
N GLY A 191 43.91 4.54 -26.96
CA GLY A 191 44.65 5.39 -26.01
C GLY A 191 44.05 6.75 -25.65
N CYS A 192 43.47 7.48 -26.60
CA CYS A 192 43.19 8.91 -26.45
C CYS A 192 41.71 9.26 -26.31
N MET A 193 40.81 8.45 -26.84
CA MET A 193 39.38 8.76 -26.89
C MET A 193 38.60 8.45 -25.61
N ILE A 194 39.04 7.47 -24.83
CA ILE A 194 38.38 7.11 -23.55
C ILE A 194 38.42 8.26 -22.55
N LEU A 195 39.50 9.00 -22.48
CA LEU A 195 39.67 10.13 -21.57
C LEU A 195 38.79 11.32 -21.97
N THR A 196 38.63 11.59 -23.24
CA THR A 196 37.83 12.72 -23.78
C THR A 196 36.32 12.46 -23.63
N VAL A 197 35.86 11.22 -23.82
CA VAL A 197 34.44 10.84 -23.67
C VAL A 197 34.02 10.79 -22.21
N VAL A 198 34.87 10.24 -21.34
CA VAL A 198 34.63 10.25 -19.88
C VAL A 198 34.59 11.69 -19.33
N LEU A 199 35.45 12.56 -19.80
CA LEU A 199 35.45 13.99 -19.44
C LEU A 199 34.20 14.70 -19.95
N SER A 200 33.75 14.41 -21.22
CA SER A 200 32.55 15.03 -21.78
C SER A 200 31.27 14.61 -21.04
N ASN A 201 31.19 13.37 -20.55
CA ASN A 201 30.04 12.89 -19.78
C ASN A 201 30.02 13.47 -18.37
N ALA A 202 31.14 13.58 -17.69
CA ALA A 202 31.26 14.21 -16.38
C ALA A 202 30.86 15.70 -16.44
N GLU A 203 31.20 16.42 -17.51
CA GLU A 203 30.74 17.79 -17.74
C GLU A 203 29.23 17.89 -17.98
N LYS A 204 28.65 16.97 -18.77
CA LYS A 204 27.20 16.93 -18.99
C LYS A 204 26.46 16.65 -17.70
N VAL A 205 26.88 15.65 -16.93
CA VAL A 205 26.31 15.32 -15.62
C VAL A 205 26.44 16.52 -14.69
N SER A 206 27.58 17.19 -14.62
CA SER A 206 27.77 18.38 -13.76
C SER A 206 26.87 19.55 -14.16
N LYS A 207 26.61 19.74 -15.45
CA LYS A 207 25.66 20.75 -15.96
C LYS A 207 24.22 20.40 -15.56
N ILE A 208 23.81 19.13 -15.68
CA ILE A 208 22.48 18.65 -15.27
C ILE A 208 22.29 18.82 -13.76
N VAL A 209 23.24 18.39 -12.95
CA VAL A 209 23.22 18.54 -11.48
C VAL A 209 23.06 20.00 -11.08
N LYS A 210 23.80 20.91 -11.72
CA LYS A 210 23.65 22.36 -11.51
C LYS A 210 22.31 22.90 -11.97
N ALA A 211 21.81 22.47 -13.13
CA ALA A 211 20.53 22.92 -13.68
C ALA A 211 19.33 22.48 -12.83
N LEU A 212 19.44 21.32 -12.18
CA LEU A 212 18.46 20.76 -11.26
C LEU A 212 18.66 21.22 -9.81
N ASN A 213 19.68 22.03 -9.51
CA ASN A 213 20.06 22.48 -8.16
C ASN A 213 20.23 21.32 -7.16
N LEU A 214 20.89 20.22 -7.57
CA LEU A 214 21.14 19.07 -6.74
C LEU A 214 22.47 19.22 -5.97
N ASN A 215 22.50 18.76 -4.74
CA ASN A 215 23.71 18.80 -3.91
C ASN A 215 24.37 17.41 -3.87
N ILE A 216 25.12 17.06 -4.92
CA ILE A 216 25.83 15.80 -5.03
C ILE A 216 27.31 16.03 -4.79
N PRO A 217 27.94 15.33 -3.82
CA PRO A 217 29.35 15.46 -3.55
C PRO A 217 30.21 15.10 -4.78
N LEU A 218 31.29 15.84 -5.00
CA LEU A 218 32.22 15.62 -6.11
C LEU A 218 32.81 14.19 -6.14
N ARG A 219 32.87 13.53 -4.99
CA ARG A 219 33.34 12.15 -4.88
C ARG A 219 32.36 11.18 -5.56
N GLU A 220 31.04 11.40 -5.39
CA GLU A 220 29.98 10.58 -5.99
C GLU A 220 29.86 10.82 -7.49
N LEU A 221 30.07 12.07 -7.95
CA LEU A 221 30.11 12.39 -9.38
C LEU A 221 31.21 11.68 -10.15
N LYS A 222 32.29 11.26 -9.48
CA LYS A 222 33.44 10.54 -10.06
C LYS A 222 33.30 9.00 -9.92
N THR A 223 32.19 8.50 -9.42
CA THR A 223 31.98 7.05 -9.22
C THR A 223 31.90 6.35 -10.58
N LYS A 224 32.59 5.22 -10.70
CA LYS A 224 32.54 4.38 -11.92
C LYS A 224 31.21 3.64 -12.09
N ASP A 225 30.45 3.46 -11.00
CA ASP A 225 29.14 2.83 -11.01
C ASP A 225 28.07 3.81 -11.46
N THR A 226 27.66 3.66 -12.71
CA THR A 226 26.64 4.50 -13.36
C THR A 226 25.26 4.37 -12.71
N ARG A 227 24.91 3.18 -12.19
CA ARG A 227 23.62 2.98 -11.50
C ARG A 227 23.57 3.68 -10.14
N LEU A 228 24.66 3.62 -9.40
CA LEU A 228 24.76 4.32 -8.11
C LEU A 228 24.64 5.83 -8.33
N LEU A 229 25.33 6.38 -9.31
CA LEU A 229 25.22 7.80 -9.67
C LEU A 229 23.81 8.18 -10.08
N LEU A 230 23.15 7.37 -10.90
CA LEU A 230 21.75 7.57 -11.30
C LEU A 230 20.81 7.60 -10.07
N SER A 231 20.97 6.62 -9.19
CA SER A 231 20.19 6.55 -7.95
C SER A 231 20.40 7.78 -7.05
N HIS A 232 21.62 8.29 -6.93
CA HIS A 232 21.91 9.53 -6.18
C HIS A 232 21.26 10.76 -6.80
N ILE A 233 21.26 10.88 -8.12
CA ILE A 233 20.60 11.99 -8.83
C ILE A 233 19.09 11.92 -8.58
N PHE A 234 18.48 10.77 -8.81
CA PHE A 234 17.03 10.63 -8.72
C PHE A 234 16.50 10.65 -7.29
N SER A 235 17.24 10.15 -6.31
CA SER A 235 16.83 10.23 -4.90
C SER A 235 16.63 11.66 -4.40
N GLN A 236 17.41 12.59 -4.92
CA GLN A 236 17.26 14.02 -4.59
C GLN A 236 16.24 14.73 -5.49
N TRP A 237 16.15 14.34 -6.77
CA TRP A 237 15.26 14.99 -7.73
C TRP A 237 13.83 14.48 -7.68
N LEU A 238 13.64 13.17 -7.81
CA LEU A 238 12.35 12.50 -7.98
C LEU A 238 12.25 11.26 -7.08
N SER A 239 12.42 11.41 -5.77
CA SER A 239 12.37 10.29 -4.82
C SER A 239 11.06 9.51 -4.92
N LEU A 240 11.15 8.19 -5.17
CA LEU A 240 10.01 7.29 -5.27
C LEU A 240 9.16 7.27 -3.99
N SER A 241 9.80 7.15 -2.83
CA SER A 241 9.11 7.09 -1.54
C SER A 241 8.30 8.35 -1.27
N THR A 242 8.91 9.51 -1.47
CA THR A 242 8.23 10.80 -1.32
C THR A 242 7.05 10.94 -2.27
N CYS A 243 7.21 10.54 -3.54
CA CYS A 243 6.15 10.59 -4.54
C CYS A 243 4.96 9.71 -4.15
N VAL A 244 5.21 8.46 -3.74
CA VAL A 244 4.15 7.50 -3.36
C VAL A 244 3.42 7.98 -2.11
N ILE A 245 4.13 8.37 -1.06
CA ILE A 245 3.54 8.85 0.20
C ILE A 245 2.67 10.09 -0.07
N GLN A 246 3.20 11.06 -0.81
CA GLN A 246 2.45 12.27 -1.13
C GLN A 246 1.22 11.98 -2.00
N THR A 247 1.29 11.01 -2.91
CA THR A 247 0.12 10.60 -3.71
C THR A 247 -0.96 9.98 -2.84
N ILE A 248 -0.57 9.13 -1.87
CA ILE A 248 -1.52 8.52 -0.94
C ILE A 248 -2.21 9.60 -0.11
N ILE A 249 -1.47 10.58 0.40
CA ILE A 249 -2.02 11.67 1.20
C ILE A 249 -3.01 12.52 0.39
N ASP A 250 -2.69 12.80 -0.88
CA ASP A 250 -3.50 13.69 -1.72
C ASP A 250 -4.74 13.02 -2.30
N VAL A 251 -4.67 11.71 -2.63
CA VAL A 251 -5.71 10.99 -3.39
C VAL A 251 -6.57 10.11 -2.49
N VAL A 252 -5.97 9.45 -1.48
CA VAL A 252 -6.69 8.49 -0.64
C VAL A 252 -7.29 9.21 0.57
N PRO A 253 -8.61 9.08 0.79
CA PRO A 253 -9.23 9.70 1.96
C PRO A 253 -8.73 9.07 3.27
N ALA A 254 -8.72 9.87 4.32
CA ALA A 254 -8.39 9.38 5.66
C ALA A 254 -9.31 8.21 6.06
N PRO A 255 -8.85 7.24 6.89
CA PRO A 255 -9.62 6.07 7.27
C PRO A 255 -11.02 6.39 7.81
N ALA A 256 -11.17 7.44 8.62
CA ALA A 256 -12.46 7.86 9.15
C ALA A 256 -13.44 8.29 8.05
N VAL A 257 -12.99 9.12 7.09
CA VAL A 257 -13.83 9.58 5.97
C VAL A 257 -14.21 8.42 5.05
N ALA A 258 -13.25 7.56 4.72
CA ALA A 258 -13.50 6.38 3.89
C ALA A 258 -14.47 5.42 4.55
N GLN A 259 -14.39 5.26 5.86
CA GLN A 259 -15.22 4.35 6.65
C GLN A 259 -16.65 4.86 6.79
N ALA A 260 -16.83 6.15 7.06
CA ALA A 260 -18.14 6.79 7.11
C ALA A 260 -18.96 6.60 5.84
N ASN A 261 -18.27 6.62 4.67
CA ASN A 261 -18.93 6.42 3.37
C ASN A 261 -19.16 4.94 3.01
N ARG A 262 -18.31 4.04 3.49
CA ARG A 262 -18.27 2.63 3.04
C ARG A 262 -19.06 1.69 3.94
N ILE A 263 -18.87 1.78 5.26
CA ILE A 263 -19.45 0.84 6.22
C ILE A 263 -20.98 0.85 6.20
N PRO A 264 -21.67 2.00 6.17
CA PRO A 264 -23.13 2.03 6.09
C PRO A 264 -23.65 1.26 4.87
N LYS A 265 -23.04 1.47 3.69
CA LYS A 265 -23.42 0.79 2.46
C LYS A 265 -23.11 -0.70 2.45
N MET A 266 -22.11 -1.14 3.21
CA MET A 266 -21.79 -2.56 3.38
C MET A 266 -22.78 -3.27 4.31
N LEU A 267 -23.17 -2.64 5.39
CA LEU A 267 -24.11 -3.20 6.37
C LEU A 267 -25.55 -3.19 5.82
N TYR A 268 -25.91 -2.14 5.12
CA TYR A 268 -27.23 -1.91 4.57
C TYR A 268 -27.15 -1.62 3.05
N PRO A 269 -27.08 -2.63 2.20
CA PRO A 269 -26.98 -2.45 0.76
C PRO A 269 -28.32 -2.03 0.14
N ASN A 270 -28.97 -1.04 0.74
CA ASN A 270 -30.22 -0.47 0.24
C ASN A 270 -29.90 0.68 -0.73
N LEU A 271 -30.26 0.51 -1.98
CA LEU A 271 -30.00 1.48 -3.06
C LEU A 271 -30.88 2.73 -2.98
N TYR A 272 -31.92 2.71 -2.15
CA TYR A 272 -32.89 3.82 -2.06
C TYR A 272 -32.54 4.86 -1.00
N GLU A 273 -31.74 4.49 0.01
CA GLU A 273 -31.38 5.40 1.10
C GLU A 273 -30.03 6.05 0.82
N GLN A 274 -30.02 7.39 0.68
CA GLN A 274 -28.79 8.17 0.51
C GLN A 274 -27.98 8.28 1.80
N THR A 275 -28.68 8.41 2.93
CA THR A 275 -28.08 8.54 4.26
C THR A 275 -28.61 7.45 5.18
N ILE A 276 -27.74 6.54 5.59
CA ILE A 276 -28.08 5.47 6.50
C ILE A 276 -27.72 5.94 7.89
N GLN A 277 -28.72 6.02 8.79
CA GLN A 277 -28.53 6.37 10.18
C GLN A 277 -28.11 5.13 10.99
N PRO A 278 -27.18 5.25 11.95
CA PRO A 278 -26.78 4.14 12.80
C PRO A 278 -27.96 3.73 13.71
N LYS A 279 -28.14 2.42 13.89
CA LYS A 279 -29.24 1.86 14.71
C LYS A 279 -28.86 1.69 16.17
N ASN A 280 -27.58 1.59 16.48
CA ASN A 280 -27.06 1.39 17.82
C ASN A 280 -25.69 2.06 17.98
N LYS A 281 -25.19 2.12 19.22
CA LYS A 281 -23.89 2.74 19.52
C LYS A 281 -22.72 2.05 18.80
N LEU A 282 -22.77 0.74 18.60
CA LEU A 282 -21.73 0.01 17.84
C LEU A 282 -21.64 0.49 16.39
N GLU A 283 -22.80 0.67 15.73
CA GLU A 283 -22.83 1.18 14.36
C GLU A 283 -22.37 2.64 14.28
N GLU A 284 -22.73 3.46 15.27
CA GLU A 284 -22.27 4.84 15.39
C GLU A 284 -20.73 4.89 15.51
N ASP A 285 -20.15 4.10 16.41
CA ASP A 285 -18.70 3.99 16.56
C ASP A 285 -18.02 3.46 15.30
N LEU A 286 -18.65 2.50 14.61
CA LEU A 286 -18.16 1.96 13.34
C LEU A 286 -18.19 3.00 12.22
N PHE A 287 -19.29 3.78 12.09
CA PHE A 287 -19.42 4.79 11.04
C PHE A 287 -18.44 5.95 11.25
N ALA A 288 -18.27 6.37 12.50
CA ALA A 288 -17.38 7.45 12.89
C ALA A 288 -15.89 7.04 12.95
N CYS A 289 -15.55 5.75 12.84
CA CYS A 289 -14.20 5.25 13.13
C CYS A 289 -13.72 5.71 14.52
N ASN A 290 -14.61 5.60 15.50
CA ASN A 290 -14.38 6.11 16.86
C ASN A 290 -13.27 5.32 17.54
N HIS A 291 -12.31 6.00 18.14
CA HIS A 291 -11.16 5.42 18.86
C HIS A 291 -11.16 5.78 20.35
N ALA A 292 -12.24 6.35 20.85
CA ALA A 292 -12.39 6.69 22.27
C ALA A 292 -12.27 5.42 23.15
N PRO A 293 -11.86 5.56 24.40
CA PRO A 293 -11.69 4.42 25.31
C PRO A 293 -13.00 3.65 25.59
N ASP A 294 -14.14 4.33 25.50
CA ASP A 294 -15.49 3.81 25.71
C ASP A 294 -16.15 3.26 24.44
N ALA A 295 -15.47 3.37 23.28
CA ALA A 295 -15.99 2.88 22.03
C ALA A 295 -15.90 1.35 21.92
N PHE A 296 -16.90 0.73 21.30
CA PHE A 296 -16.88 -0.70 21.02
C PHE A 296 -15.73 -1.08 20.12
N VAL A 297 -14.96 -2.09 20.53
CA VAL A 297 -13.87 -2.63 19.70
C VAL A 297 -14.46 -3.53 18.62
N SER A 298 -14.20 -3.21 17.37
CA SER A 298 -14.57 -4.04 16.24
C SER A 298 -13.43 -4.10 15.24
N ALA A 299 -12.85 -5.31 15.04
CA ALA A 299 -11.78 -5.57 14.08
C ALA A 299 -12.11 -6.75 13.18
N TYR A 300 -11.64 -6.74 11.96
CA TYR A 300 -11.79 -7.85 11.02
C TYR A 300 -10.44 -8.47 10.69
N VAL A 301 -10.29 -9.73 11.02
CA VAL A 301 -9.16 -10.57 10.65
C VAL A 301 -9.42 -11.11 9.26
N SER A 302 -8.64 -10.67 8.27
CA SER A 302 -8.84 -11.05 6.87
C SER A 302 -8.15 -12.36 6.51
N LYS A 303 -7.02 -12.66 7.15
CA LYS A 303 -6.26 -13.90 6.95
C LYS A 303 -5.38 -14.21 8.15
N MET A 304 -5.07 -15.52 8.30
CA MET A 304 -4.03 -16.01 9.20
C MET A 304 -2.77 -16.31 8.38
N PHE A 305 -1.61 -16.02 8.93
CA PHE A 305 -0.32 -16.30 8.31
C PHE A 305 0.70 -16.79 9.34
N ALA A 306 1.59 -17.67 8.90
CA ALA A 306 2.65 -18.18 9.74
C ALA A 306 3.90 -17.28 9.68
N VAL A 307 4.54 -17.09 10.82
CA VAL A 307 5.80 -16.37 10.96
C VAL A 307 6.75 -17.24 11.77
N SER A 308 8.01 -17.31 11.36
CA SER A 308 9.01 -18.01 12.16
C SER A 308 9.18 -17.31 13.51
N ARG A 309 9.29 -18.09 14.57
CA ARG A 309 9.51 -17.55 15.93
C ARG A 309 10.74 -16.65 16.04
N LYS A 310 11.76 -16.89 15.20
CA LYS A 310 12.99 -16.07 15.11
C LYS A 310 12.71 -14.66 14.58
N ASP A 311 11.72 -14.50 13.72
CA ASP A 311 11.40 -13.23 13.07
C ASP A 311 10.54 -12.31 13.94
N LEU A 312 10.03 -12.83 15.07
CA LEU A 312 9.30 -12.01 16.02
C LEU A 312 10.25 -11.02 16.71
N PRO A 313 9.82 -9.77 16.93
CA PRO A 313 10.64 -8.73 17.55
C PRO A 313 11.20 -9.12 18.93
N GLU A 314 10.44 -9.92 19.67
CA GLU A 314 10.75 -10.40 21.02
C GLU A 314 11.97 -11.35 21.02
N ASN A 315 12.16 -12.10 19.93
CA ASN A 315 13.22 -13.10 19.77
C ASN A 315 14.38 -12.61 18.89
N LYS A 316 14.27 -11.44 18.27
CA LYS A 316 15.40 -10.83 17.55
C LYS A 316 16.48 -10.46 18.55
N MET A 317 17.63 -11.15 18.49
CA MET A 317 18.80 -10.74 19.24
C MET A 317 19.15 -9.30 18.90
N LYS A 318 19.15 -8.40 19.88
CA LYS A 318 19.68 -7.05 19.68
C LYS A 318 21.11 -7.19 19.19
N PRO A 319 21.51 -6.49 18.11
CA PRO A 319 22.90 -6.50 17.70
C PRO A 319 23.74 -6.04 18.90
N MET A 320 24.60 -6.93 19.38
CA MET A 320 25.47 -6.63 20.53
C MET A 320 26.38 -5.45 20.16
N ASN A 321 26.50 -4.49 21.05
CA ASN A 321 27.46 -3.40 20.92
C ASN A 321 28.88 -3.97 20.82
N ALA A 322 29.77 -3.28 20.10
CA ALA A 322 31.15 -3.71 19.92
C ALA A 322 31.87 -3.99 21.27
N ASP A 323 31.47 -3.29 22.32
CA ASP A 323 32.00 -3.48 23.67
C ASP A 323 31.45 -4.73 24.36
N GLU A 324 30.19 -5.09 24.14
CA GLU A 324 29.60 -6.34 24.63
C GLU A 324 30.18 -7.56 23.92
N ILE A 325 30.49 -7.45 22.62
CA ILE A 325 31.20 -8.50 21.87
C ILE A 325 32.60 -8.69 22.44
N ARG A 326 33.30 -7.60 22.74
CA ARG A 326 34.64 -7.64 23.37
C ARG A 326 34.60 -8.23 24.77
N PHE A 327 33.57 -7.89 25.54
CA PHE A 327 33.40 -8.42 26.91
C PHE A 327 33.15 -9.92 26.87
N LYS A 328 32.19 -10.41 26.07
CA LYS A 328 31.94 -11.85 25.89
C LYS A 328 33.14 -12.60 25.33
N ALA A 329 33.92 -11.99 24.43
CA ALA A 329 35.14 -12.58 23.92
C ALA A 329 36.23 -12.70 24.96
N ARG A 330 36.30 -11.79 25.95
CA ARG A 330 37.19 -11.89 27.10
C ARG A 330 36.73 -12.97 28.08
N GLU A 331 35.46 -13.00 28.43
CA GLU A 331 34.84 -14.00 29.28
C GLU A 331 35.03 -15.43 28.73
N ALA A 332 34.82 -15.61 27.43
CA ALA A 332 35.05 -16.89 26.74
C ALA A 332 36.53 -17.30 26.71
N ARG A 333 37.50 -16.37 26.80
CA ARG A 333 38.91 -16.66 26.92
C ARG A 333 39.31 -17.03 28.36
N ASP A 334 38.67 -16.40 29.35
CA ASP A 334 38.94 -16.66 30.75
C ASP A 334 38.35 -17.98 31.24
N VAL A 335 37.27 -18.48 30.59
CA VAL A 335 36.64 -19.79 30.89
C VAL A 335 37.37 -20.97 30.25
N ARG A 336 38.32 -20.76 29.31
CA ARG A 336 39.14 -21.86 28.81
C ARG A 336 40.15 -22.30 29.90
N PRO A 337 40.09 -23.56 30.38
CA PRO A 337 41.08 -24.05 31.38
C PRO A 337 42.48 -23.98 30.77
N ARG A 338 43.38 -23.32 31.46
CA ARG A 338 44.82 -23.35 31.18
C ARG A 338 45.28 -24.78 31.35
N THR A 339 45.32 -25.57 30.30
CA THR A 339 46.12 -26.78 30.28
C THR A 339 47.58 -26.37 30.10
N ASN A 340 48.32 -26.45 31.23
CA ASN A 340 49.76 -26.27 31.25
C ASN A 340 50.46 -27.33 30.42
N GLY A 341 51.46 -26.87 29.70
CA GLY A 341 52.38 -27.48 28.83
C GLY A 341 52.89 -28.87 29.10
N ALA A 342 53.18 -29.53 27.99
CA ALA A 342 54.42 -30.29 27.80
C ALA A 342 54.56 -30.49 26.29
N GLU A 343 55.75 -30.15 25.84
CA GLU A 343 56.23 -30.37 24.49
C GLU A 343 56.19 -31.86 24.14
N ASP A 344 55.77 -32.22 22.92
CA ASP A 344 56.56 -33.07 22.05
C ASP A 344 56.02 -33.10 20.64
N SER A 345 56.96 -33.12 19.72
CA SER A 345 56.91 -33.03 18.31
C SER A 345 56.41 -34.28 17.61
N ASN A 346 55.86 -34.07 16.40
CA ASN A 346 55.65 -35.02 15.32
C ASN A 346 54.45 -35.97 15.37
N SER A 347 53.44 -35.63 14.63
CA SER A 347 52.93 -36.42 13.46
C SER A 347 51.61 -35.84 12.95
N SER A 348 51.51 -35.81 11.65
CA SER A 348 50.42 -35.28 10.84
C SER A 348 49.03 -35.93 11.09
N PRO A 349 47.99 -35.23 10.71
CA PRO A 349 46.64 -35.46 11.23
C PRO A 349 45.79 -36.30 10.30
N LEU A 350 45.10 -37.25 10.82
CA LEU A 350 43.90 -37.79 10.17
C LEU A 350 42.70 -37.61 11.09
N ALA A 351 41.74 -36.96 10.55
CA ALA A 351 40.46 -36.58 11.09
C ALA A 351 39.81 -37.56 12.09
N THR A 352 39.49 -37.04 13.25
CA THR A 352 38.40 -37.58 14.06
C THR A 352 37.45 -36.42 14.36
N LEU A 353 36.31 -36.44 13.68
CA LEU A 353 35.15 -35.60 13.94
C LEU A 353 34.65 -35.86 15.37
N ASN A 354 35.09 -35.06 16.33
CA ASN A 354 34.37 -34.93 17.60
C ASN A 354 33.14 -34.06 17.34
N VAL A 355 32.01 -34.71 17.20
CA VAL A 355 30.69 -34.10 17.32
C VAL A 355 30.57 -33.60 18.75
N PRO A 356 30.43 -32.29 19.00
CA PRO A 356 30.14 -31.82 20.35
C PRO A 356 28.73 -32.26 20.70
N THR A 357 28.60 -33.08 21.72
CA THR A 357 27.32 -33.45 22.33
C THR A 357 26.68 -32.17 22.87
N LYS A 358 25.64 -31.67 22.20
CA LYS A 358 24.89 -30.49 22.60
C LYS A 358 24.24 -30.75 23.97
N SER A 359 24.24 -29.73 24.82
CA SER A 359 23.56 -29.82 26.10
C SER A 359 22.05 -29.88 25.90
N PRO A 360 21.27 -30.54 26.80
CA PRO A 360 19.80 -30.61 26.68
C PRO A 360 19.10 -29.24 26.59
N SER A 361 19.77 -28.17 27.05
CA SER A 361 19.31 -26.78 26.90
C SER A 361 19.50 -26.23 25.51
N GLU A 362 20.49 -26.70 24.72
CA GLU A 362 20.72 -26.33 23.34
C GLU A 362 19.76 -27.07 22.40
N GLU A 363 19.43 -28.33 22.66
CA GLU A 363 18.41 -29.08 21.92
C GLU A 363 17.00 -28.50 22.12
N LEU A 364 16.67 -28.03 23.33
CA LEU A 364 15.42 -27.32 23.61
C LEU A 364 15.36 -25.94 22.93
N GLN A 365 16.50 -25.26 22.77
CA GLN A 365 16.59 -24.00 22.02
C GLN A 365 16.45 -24.25 20.51
N GLU A 366 17.09 -25.29 19.95
CA GLU A 366 16.97 -25.64 18.52
C GLU A 366 15.58 -26.17 18.17
N ALA A 367 14.92 -26.94 19.04
CA ALA A 367 13.54 -27.38 18.83
C ALA A 367 12.56 -26.20 18.85
N ASN A 368 12.85 -25.16 19.63
CA ASN A 368 12.06 -23.93 19.66
C ASN A 368 12.37 -22.97 18.48
N GLU A 369 13.57 -23.07 17.91
CA GLU A 369 14.02 -22.21 16.83
C GLU A 369 13.33 -22.45 15.48
N GLY A 370 12.78 -23.64 15.26
CA GLY A 370 12.03 -24.02 14.05
C GLY A 370 10.52 -23.90 14.13
N SER A 371 9.94 -23.53 15.30
CA SER A 371 8.49 -23.44 15.46
C SER A 371 7.92 -22.19 14.81
N GLU A 372 6.88 -22.36 14.00
CA GLU A 372 6.11 -21.27 13.42
C GLU A 372 5.03 -20.83 14.40
N ILE A 373 4.74 -19.54 14.39
CA ILE A 373 3.63 -18.91 15.13
C ILE A 373 2.63 -18.36 14.14
N ILE A 374 1.35 -18.56 14.41
CA ILE A 374 0.28 -18.09 13.54
C ILE A 374 -0.21 -16.72 14.03
N LEU A 375 -0.14 -15.73 13.14
CA LEU A 375 -0.63 -14.39 13.39
C LEU A 375 -1.84 -14.09 12.52
N GLY A 376 -2.79 -13.30 13.06
CA GLY A 376 -3.93 -12.79 12.31
C GLY A 376 -3.63 -11.41 11.72
N PHE A 377 -3.79 -11.23 10.41
CA PHE A 377 -3.77 -9.89 9.79
C PHE A 377 -5.15 -9.26 9.89
N ALA A 378 -5.24 -8.17 10.62
CA ALA A 378 -6.49 -7.52 10.98
C ALA A 378 -6.50 -6.02 10.67
N ARG A 379 -7.70 -5.47 10.53
CA ARG A 379 -7.97 -4.04 10.52
C ARG A 379 -8.94 -3.70 11.65
N LEU A 380 -8.62 -2.67 12.43
CA LEU A 380 -9.50 -2.14 13.47
C LEU A 380 -10.41 -1.07 12.87
N TYR A 381 -11.71 -1.26 13.03
CA TYR A 381 -12.74 -0.35 12.52
C TYR A 381 -13.27 0.60 13.59
N SER A 382 -13.40 0.16 14.83
CA SER A 382 -13.80 0.99 15.96
C SER A 382 -13.10 0.57 17.24
N GLY A 383 -13.01 1.49 18.20
CA GLY A 383 -12.38 1.30 19.49
C GLY A 383 -10.86 1.33 19.48
N THR A 384 -10.28 0.93 20.59
CA THR A 384 -8.84 0.74 20.78
C THR A 384 -8.61 -0.64 21.39
N ILE A 385 -7.75 -1.45 20.78
CA ILE A 385 -7.40 -2.78 21.29
C ILE A 385 -6.05 -2.73 22.00
N HIS A 386 -5.95 -3.38 23.16
CA HIS A 386 -4.74 -3.46 23.98
C HIS A 386 -4.25 -4.90 24.08
N VAL A 387 -2.97 -5.07 24.34
CA VAL A 387 -2.40 -6.38 24.72
C VAL A 387 -3.01 -6.81 26.06
N GLY A 388 -3.39 -8.08 26.18
CA GLY A 388 -4.04 -8.65 27.35
C GLY A 388 -5.57 -8.53 27.35
N THR A 389 -6.18 -7.84 26.38
CA THR A 389 -7.64 -7.72 26.27
C THR A 389 -8.25 -9.05 25.81
N SER A 390 -9.37 -9.45 26.43
CA SER A 390 -10.19 -10.56 25.96
C SER A 390 -11.14 -10.08 24.87
N VAL A 391 -11.22 -10.82 23.77
CA VAL A 391 -12.06 -10.49 22.61
C VAL A 391 -12.94 -11.68 22.21
N TYR A 392 -14.11 -11.38 21.71
CA TYR A 392 -14.98 -12.35 21.07
C TYR A 392 -14.60 -12.50 19.61
N CYS A 393 -14.33 -13.72 19.18
CA CYS A 393 -14.04 -14.04 17.77
C CYS A 393 -15.33 -14.57 17.13
N VAL A 394 -15.95 -13.74 16.30
CA VAL A 394 -17.15 -14.10 15.54
C VAL A 394 -16.73 -14.70 14.22
N LEU A 395 -17.02 -15.99 14.04
CA LEU A 395 -16.65 -16.74 12.84
C LEU A 395 -17.60 -16.44 11.66
N PRO A 396 -17.17 -16.67 10.41
CA PRO A 396 -17.93 -16.23 9.22
C PRO A 396 -19.33 -16.81 9.04
N LYS A 397 -19.65 -17.91 9.73
CA LYS A 397 -20.98 -18.57 9.67
C LYS A 397 -21.97 -18.03 10.69
N TYR A 398 -21.56 -17.10 11.54
CA TYR A 398 -22.44 -16.44 12.49
C TYR A 398 -23.51 -15.60 11.78
N THR A 399 -24.76 -15.76 12.19
CA THR A 399 -25.92 -15.04 11.64
C THR A 399 -26.39 -14.00 12.65
N GLY A 400 -26.21 -12.72 12.35
CA GLY A 400 -26.54 -11.62 13.28
C GLY A 400 -27.99 -11.52 13.69
N THR A 401 -28.93 -12.02 12.86
CA THR A 401 -30.38 -12.00 13.15
C THR A 401 -30.81 -12.94 14.26
N LEU A 402 -30.05 -13.99 14.54
CA LEU A 402 -30.41 -15.04 15.51
C LEU A 402 -29.86 -14.77 16.94
N GLY A 403 -28.95 -13.82 17.08
CA GLY A 403 -28.28 -13.53 18.36
C GLY A 403 -27.23 -14.57 18.77
N PRO A 404 -26.35 -14.27 19.73
CA PRO A 404 -25.22 -15.14 20.13
C PRO A 404 -25.63 -16.37 20.92
N THR A 405 -26.72 -16.34 21.65
CA THR A 405 -27.24 -17.44 22.50
C THR A 405 -27.97 -18.51 21.71
N HIS A 406 -28.32 -18.27 20.44
CA HIS A 406 -29.01 -19.24 19.63
C HIS A 406 -28.13 -20.48 19.40
N PRO A 407 -28.67 -21.73 19.52
CA PRO A 407 -27.89 -22.97 19.41
C PRO A 407 -27.05 -23.08 18.09
N GLN A 408 -27.53 -22.48 17.02
CA GLN A 408 -26.79 -22.44 15.75
C GLN A 408 -25.60 -21.48 15.79
N ASN A 409 -25.66 -20.41 16.57
CA ASN A 409 -24.63 -19.37 16.65
C ASN A 409 -23.59 -19.61 17.75
N ALA A 410 -23.96 -20.31 18.84
CA ALA A 410 -23.08 -20.53 19.99
C ALA A 410 -21.70 -21.08 19.63
N LYS A 411 -21.63 -21.99 18.66
CA LYS A 411 -20.37 -22.59 18.17
C LYS A 411 -19.52 -21.66 17.30
N TYR A 412 -20.05 -20.52 16.88
CA TYR A 412 -19.38 -19.56 16.01
C TYR A 412 -18.91 -18.30 16.75
N VAL A 413 -19.08 -18.26 18.06
CA VAL A 413 -18.55 -17.21 18.93
C VAL A 413 -17.56 -17.87 19.89
N VAL A 414 -16.29 -17.52 19.76
CA VAL A 414 -15.19 -18.07 20.57
C VAL A 414 -14.46 -16.92 21.24
N THR A 415 -14.09 -17.08 22.51
CA THR A 415 -13.28 -16.09 23.23
C THR A 415 -11.79 -16.30 22.99
N ALA A 416 -11.04 -15.22 22.82
CA ALA A 416 -9.59 -15.23 22.68
C ALA A 416 -8.97 -14.08 23.48
N ASN A 417 -7.74 -14.30 23.99
CA ASN A 417 -6.96 -13.25 24.62
C ASN A 417 -5.92 -12.73 23.65
N VAL A 418 -5.73 -11.43 23.62
CA VAL A 418 -4.72 -10.76 22.81
C VAL A 418 -3.37 -10.91 23.49
N GLU A 419 -2.51 -11.80 22.98
CA GLU A 419 -1.18 -12.05 23.53
C GLU A 419 -0.16 -11.02 23.06
N GLY A 420 -0.33 -10.50 21.84
CA GLY A 420 0.57 -9.52 21.25
C GLY A 420 -0.04 -8.81 20.06
N LEU A 421 0.38 -7.56 19.87
CA LEU A 421 -0.02 -6.69 18.76
C LEU A 421 1.22 -6.19 18.04
N TYR A 422 1.18 -6.23 16.72
CA TYR A 422 2.31 -5.82 15.88
C TYR A 422 1.84 -4.93 14.74
N VAL A 423 2.58 -3.87 14.46
CA VAL A 423 2.42 -3.06 13.25
C VAL A 423 3.40 -3.59 12.18
N MET A 424 2.89 -3.79 10.97
CA MET A 424 3.69 -4.28 9.85
C MET A 424 4.41 -3.11 9.18
N MET A 425 5.74 -3.07 9.29
CA MET A 425 6.61 -2.10 8.63
C MET A 425 7.41 -2.80 7.53
N GLY A 426 6.80 -2.92 6.34
CA GLY A 426 7.38 -3.69 5.25
C GLY A 426 7.43 -5.18 5.58
N ARG A 427 8.63 -5.72 5.78
CA ARG A 427 8.85 -7.13 6.19
C ARG A 427 9.02 -7.30 7.70
N GLU A 428 9.12 -6.21 8.44
CA GLU A 428 9.34 -6.24 9.88
C GLU A 428 8.04 -6.07 10.66
N LEU A 429 7.95 -6.78 11.78
CA LEU A 429 6.89 -6.64 12.76
C LEU A 429 7.42 -5.76 13.89
N VAL A 430 6.73 -4.68 14.19
CA VAL A 430 7.04 -3.79 15.31
C VAL A 430 6.01 -4.00 16.41
N PRO A 431 6.40 -4.42 17.63
CA PRO A 431 5.48 -4.63 18.73
C PRO A 431 4.89 -3.31 19.19
N VAL A 432 3.60 -3.32 19.53
CA VAL A 432 2.88 -2.18 20.07
C VAL A 432 1.96 -2.61 21.20
N ASP A 433 1.75 -1.76 22.19
CA ASP A 433 0.90 -2.06 23.34
C ASP A 433 -0.58 -1.88 23.01
N SER A 434 -0.89 -1.01 22.05
CA SER A 434 -2.27 -0.72 21.64
C SER A 434 -2.36 -0.33 20.17
N VAL A 435 -3.52 -0.59 19.57
CA VAL A 435 -3.87 -0.18 18.20
C VAL A 435 -5.20 0.55 18.22
N ARG A 436 -5.28 1.68 17.52
CA ARG A 436 -6.48 2.53 17.39
C ARG A 436 -7.24 2.23 16.12
N ALA A 437 -8.54 2.54 16.12
CA ALA A 437 -9.39 2.44 14.93
C ALA A 437 -8.77 3.08 13.69
N GLY A 438 -9.04 2.50 12.52
CA GLY A 438 -8.49 2.92 11.24
C GLY A 438 -7.17 2.25 10.83
N ASN A 439 -6.46 1.62 11.77
CA ASN A 439 -5.17 0.99 11.52
C ASN A 439 -5.28 -0.51 11.15
N THR A 440 -4.28 -1.00 10.43
CA THR A 440 -4.05 -2.41 10.17
C THR A 440 -2.93 -2.92 11.07
N PHE A 441 -3.05 -4.15 11.54
CA PHE A 441 -2.11 -4.74 12.49
C PHE A 441 -2.09 -6.27 12.39
N ALA A 442 -1.08 -6.88 12.98
CA ALA A 442 -1.03 -8.31 13.21
C ALA A 442 -1.33 -8.60 14.68
N ILE A 443 -2.11 -9.65 14.94
CA ILE A 443 -2.54 -10.05 16.28
C ILE A 443 -2.11 -11.49 16.57
N ARG A 444 -1.59 -11.71 17.79
CA ARG A 444 -1.24 -13.00 18.35
C ARG A 444 -2.27 -13.41 19.42
N GLY A 445 -2.52 -14.70 19.60
CA GLY A 445 -3.45 -15.26 20.57
C GLY A 445 -4.74 -15.80 19.95
N LEU A 446 -4.83 -15.84 18.62
CA LEU A 446 -5.97 -16.41 17.88
C LEU A 446 -5.73 -17.86 17.41
N GLU A 447 -4.58 -18.43 17.71
CA GLU A 447 -4.18 -19.78 17.28
C GLU A 447 -5.14 -20.84 17.82
N GLY A 448 -5.52 -21.79 16.97
CA GLY A 448 -6.52 -22.83 17.30
C GLY A 448 -7.97 -22.36 17.42
N LYS A 449 -8.23 -21.04 17.45
CA LYS A 449 -9.57 -20.45 17.59
C LYS A 449 -10.09 -19.88 16.27
N VAL A 450 -9.20 -19.27 15.48
CA VAL A 450 -9.51 -18.70 14.18
C VAL A 450 -8.66 -19.38 13.12
N TRP A 451 -9.29 -19.99 12.10
CA TRP A 451 -8.58 -20.70 11.05
C TRP A 451 -8.30 -19.85 9.81
N ARG A 452 -9.20 -18.96 9.45
CA ARG A 452 -9.08 -18.19 8.21
C ARG A 452 -9.39 -16.71 8.38
N SER A 453 -10.60 -16.41 8.83
CA SER A 453 -11.07 -15.05 9.06
C SER A 453 -12.06 -15.02 10.21
N ALA A 454 -12.13 -13.90 10.92
CA ALA A 454 -13.08 -13.67 11.99
C ALA A 454 -13.30 -12.17 12.18
N THR A 455 -14.42 -11.80 12.80
CA THR A 455 -14.60 -10.46 13.35
C THR A 455 -14.30 -10.52 14.84
N LEU A 456 -13.44 -9.64 15.31
CA LEU A 456 -13.11 -9.49 16.72
C LEU A 456 -13.99 -8.40 17.30
N CYS A 457 -14.68 -8.69 18.39
CA CYS A 457 -15.55 -7.76 19.10
C CYS A 457 -15.20 -7.74 20.58
N ALA A 458 -15.16 -6.55 21.17
CA ALA A 458 -15.02 -6.36 22.63
C ALA A 458 -15.70 -5.07 23.05
N THR A 459 -16.04 -4.99 24.35
CA THR A 459 -16.42 -3.75 25.00
C THR A 459 -15.23 -3.18 25.75
N SER A 460 -15.25 -1.87 26.01
CA SER A 460 -14.19 -1.17 26.75
C SER A 460 -13.96 -1.74 28.15
N ASP A 461 -14.99 -2.28 28.78
CA ASP A 461 -14.94 -2.74 30.16
C ASP A 461 -14.44 -4.17 30.33
N GLY A 462 -13.90 -4.77 29.26
CA GLY A 462 -13.38 -6.15 29.29
C GLY A 462 -14.44 -7.14 29.77
N ILE A 463 -15.68 -6.94 29.36
CA ILE A 463 -16.83 -7.76 29.80
C ILE A 463 -16.57 -9.20 29.39
N GLY A 464 -16.21 -9.99 30.39
CA GLY A 464 -16.05 -11.43 30.26
C GLY A 464 -17.39 -12.12 29.95
N PRO A 465 -17.38 -13.42 29.73
CA PRO A 465 -18.56 -14.21 29.35
C PRO A 465 -19.72 -14.16 30.37
N ASP A 466 -19.49 -13.59 31.53
CA ASP A 466 -20.47 -13.55 32.64
C ASP A 466 -21.33 -12.27 32.71
N SER A 467 -21.15 -11.34 31.77
CA SER A 467 -21.93 -10.08 31.75
C SER A 467 -23.23 -10.20 30.96
N ASP A 468 -24.18 -9.34 31.27
CA ASP A 468 -25.55 -9.35 30.76
C ASP A 468 -25.65 -9.57 29.24
N LEU A 469 -26.41 -10.58 28.86
CA LEU A 469 -26.71 -11.02 27.50
C LEU A 469 -27.21 -9.91 26.57
N THR A 470 -27.81 -8.86 27.10
CA THR A 470 -28.28 -7.69 26.34
C THR A 470 -27.13 -6.84 25.79
N VAL A 471 -26.02 -6.74 26.52
CA VAL A 471 -24.83 -6.01 26.09
C VAL A 471 -24.04 -6.83 25.04
N GLN A 472 -24.01 -8.16 25.23
CA GLN A 472 -23.37 -9.07 24.23
C GLN A 472 -24.06 -8.99 22.87
N ASN A 473 -25.37 -8.87 22.82
CA ASN A 473 -26.12 -8.73 21.57
C ASN A 473 -25.82 -7.42 20.85
N ALA A 474 -25.49 -6.36 21.56
CA ALA A 474 -25.20 -5.05 20.98
C ALA A 474 -23.79 -4.92 20.44
N CYS A 475 -22.83 -5.76 20.91
CA CYS A 475 -21.42 -5.64 20.51
C CYS A 475 -20.94 -6.68 19.49
N LEU A 476 -21.79 -7.63 19.08
CA LEU A 476 -21.40 -8.65 18.11
C LEU A 476 -21.87 -8.32 16.71
N ILE A 477 -20.92 -8.16 15.81
CA ILE A 477 -21.16 -7.93 14.38
C ILE A 477 -20.33 -8.90 13.55
N ASN A 478 -20.87 -9.38 12.44
CA ASN A 478 -20.17 -10.22 11.49
C ASN A 478 -19.79 -9.44 10.23
N LEU A 479 -18.65 -8.75 10.26
CA LEU A 479 -18.12 -8.05 9.09
C LEU A 479 -17.72 -8.98 7.94
N GLY A 480 -17.39 -10.24 8.24
CA GLY A 480 -17.06 -11.25 7.24
C GLY A 480 -18.25 -11.75 6.43
N GLY A 481 -19.45 -11.76 7.00
CA GLY A 481 -20.69 -12.12 6.32
C GLY A 481 -21.10 -11.08 5.28
N VAL A 482 -20.88 -9.82 5.57
CA VAL A 482 -21.18 -8.68 4.68
C VAL A 482 -20.29 -8.68 3.44
N ASN A 483 -19.00 -9.05 3.58
CA ASN A 483 -18.07 -9.13 2.44
C ASN A 483 -18.37 -10.27 1.44
N ARG A 484 -19.25 -11.22 1.77
CA ARG A 484 -19.64 -12.29 0.84
C ARG A 484 -20.64 -11.86 -0.23
N SER A 485 -21.37 -10.79 0.03
CA SER A 485 -22.30 -10.20 -0.95
C SER A 485 -21.61 -9.26 -1.94
N VAL A 486 -20.37 -8.84 -1.65
CA VAL A 486 -19.51 -8.06 -2.55
C VAL A 486 -18.36 -8.98 -2.97
N ARG A 487 -18.62 -9.95 -3.84
CA ARG A 487 -17.55 -10.64 -4.57
C ARG A 487 -17.11 -9.72 -5.72
N VAL A 488 -15.86 -9.28 -5.63
CA VAL A 488 -15.09 -8.82 -6.79
C VAL A 488 -14.69 -10.04 -7.60
#